data_a0415f178285cedcc76f786258493f57
#
_entry.id   a0415f178285cedcc76f786258493f57
#
_cell.length_a   1.000
_cell.length_b   1.000
_cell.length_c   1.000
_cell.angle_alpha   90.00
_cell.angle_beta   90.00
_cell.angle_gamma   90.00
#
_symmetry.space_group_name_H-M   'P 1'
#
loop_
_entity.id
_entity.type
_entity.pdbx_description
1 polymer ?
#
loop_
_entity_poly.entity_id
_entity_poly.type
_entity_poly.pdbx_seq_one_letter_code
_entity_poly.pdbx_strand_id
1 'polypeptide(L)'
;MRVEKFDSIVSVPDEWDTLIGDNLYLSKDFLTFIETNDKCNQQYYAIYDDDDKLDTIFMTHVRDRFNLATFAKFDMYTKTTLVYVPLSVTRPGLVGNKCIYYAFEVIKKIKGPKIVLNMGDYNPKGFAKGLNWAKCIFINKFKSFDEYMNSLRSNYRRRYKKAFEKSKDLTIELLKDNNDFNEEMYDCYLQIVKNSSMVIEILPIEFFRGKYFKIFVLRNDEKVVGFYQLIENGPELIFEFVGVDYTYNDKYDTYHRILLEIMKYGIDNGFKTIDYGQTADEAKLKLGSKYELLYAYLHHSNLFINCAYRLLAPLIEFKPVLANKFNVFKGEDL
;
A
#
# COMPACT_ATOMS: atom_id res chain seq x y z
N MET A 1 15.10 -28.77 -0.08
CA MET A 1 14.58 -27.48 0.44
C MET A 1 14.43 -27.54 1.96
N ARG A 2 14.93 -26.55 2.68
CA ARG A 2 14.86 -26.41 4.15
C ARG A 2 14.04 -25.17 4.50
N VAL A 3 13.29 -25.19 5.59
CA VAL A 3 12.47 -24.05 6.08
C VAL A 3 12.84 -23.77 7.53
N GLU A 4 13.13 -22.53 7.81
CA GLU A 4 13.33 -22.03 9.16
C GLU A 4 12.24 -21.02 9.52
N LYS A 5 11.84 -21.01 10.79
CA LYS A 5 10.81 -20.12 11.30
C LYS A 5 11.35 -19.33 12.48
N PHE A 6 11.04 -18.05 12.53
CA PHE A 6 11.48 -17.11 13.55
C PHE A 6 10.28 -16.33 14.09
N ASP A 7 10.30 -16.07 15.40
CA ASP A 7 9.23 -15.34 16.10
C ASP A 7 9.55 -13.83 16.22
N SER A 8 10.73 -13.40 15.78
CA SER A 8 11.13 -11.98 15.69
C SER A 8 12.07 -11.77 14.52
N ILE A 9 11.99 -10.60 13.91
CA ILE A 9 12.82 -10.20 12.76
C ILE A 9 14.31 -10.14 13.10
N VAL A 10 14.67 -9.82 14.35
CA VAL A 10 16.09 -9.77 14.77
C VAL A 10 16.77 -11.14 14.75
N SER A 11 15.99 -12.22 14.70
CA SER A 11 16.49 -13.60 14.70
C SER A 11 16.66 -14.20 13.29
N VAL A 12 16.22 -13.51 12.23
CA VAL A 12 16.35 -14.02 10.86
C VAL A 12 17.81 -13.95 10.38
N PRO A 13 18.21 -14.80 9.40
CA PRO A 13 19.58 -14.84 8.90
C PRO A 13 20.01 -13.51 8.25
N ASP A 14 21.31 -13.25 8.20
CA ASP A 14 21.85 -11.99 7.65
C ASP A 14 21.62 -11.90 6.13
N GLU A 15 21.52 -13.02 5.45
CA GLU A 15 21.19 -13.12 4.03
C GLU A 15 19.78 -12.61 3.70
N TRP A 16 18.92 -12.43 4.70
CA TRP A 16 17.56 -11.87 4.53
C TRP A 16 17.60 -10.53 3.79
N ASP A 17 18.38 -9.56 4.30
CA ASP A 17 18.48 -8.24 3.69
C ASP A 17 19.15 -8.28 2.30
N THR A 18 20.07 -9.24 2.08
CA THR A 18 20.67 -9.46 0.75
C THR A 18 19.63 -9.94 -0.27
N LEU A 19 18.72 -10.84 0.13
CA LEU A 19 17.69 -11.36 -0.76
C LEU A 19 16.67 -10.30 -1.18
N ILE A 20 16.27 -9.43 -0.25
CA ILE A 20 15.26 -8.39 -0.53
C ILE A 20 15.80 -7.19 -1.32
N GLY A 21 17.13 -7.00 -1.34
CA GLY A 21 17.77 -5.84 -1.98
C GLY A 21 17.24 -4.52 -1.43
N ASP A 22 16.83 -3.62 -2.30
CA ASP A 22 16.34 -2.27 -1.93
C ASP A 22 14.88 -2.25 -1.41
N ASN A 23 14.27 -3.38 -1.15
CA ASN A 23 12.89 -3.44 -0.65
C ASN A 23 12.82 -3.04 0.83
N LEU A 24 12.64 -1.75 1.10
CA LEU A 24 12.58 -1.21 2.45
C LEU A 24 11.58 -1.96 3.35
N TYR A 25 10.41 -2.29 2.85
CA TYR A 25 9.31 -2.85 3.66
C TYR A 25 9.58 -4.24 4.26
N LEU A 26 10.51 -4.98 3.68
CA LEU A 26 10.93 -6.29 4.19
C LEU A 26 12.31 -6.25 4.85
N SER A 27 12.96 -5.07 4.94
CA SER A 27 14.25 -4.94 5.64
C SER A 27 14.11 -5.23 7.14
N LYS A 28 15.15 -5.78 7.74
CA LYS A 28 15.19 -6.03 9.18
C LYS A 28 14.91 -4.76 9.98
N ASP A 29 15.47 -3.62 9.54
CA ASP A 29 15.29 -2.33 10.22
C ASP A 29 13.83 -1.86 10.19
N PHE A 30 13.17 -1.90 9.03
CA PHE A 30 11.76 -1.52 8.91
C PHE A 30 10.82 -2.49 9.63
N LEU A 31 11.06 -3.79 9.53
CA LEU A 31 10.22 -4.80 10.21
C LEU A 31 10.40 -4.76 11.73
N THR A 32 11.58 -4.36 12.25
CA THR A 32 11.76 -4.07 13.68
C THR A 32 10.89 -2.89 14.12
N PHE A 33 10.83 -1.85 13.31
CA PHE A 33 9.91 -0.72 13.55
C PHE A 33 8.44 -1.17 13.54
N ILE A 34 8.04 -2.04 12.60
CA ILE A 34 6.68 -2.61 12.55
C ILE A 34 6.38 -3.44 13.80
N GLU A 35 7.29 -4.33 14.23
CA GLU A 35 7.10 -5.12 15.48
C GLU A 35 6.89 -4.25 16.72
N THR A 36 7.51 -3.06 16.74
CA THR A 36 7.37 -2.11 17.85
C THR A 36 5.99 -1.45 17.86
N ASN A 37 5.44 -1.15 16.67
CA ASN A 37 4.19 -0.40 16.52
C ASN A 37 2.94 -1.28 16.36
N ASP A 38 3.10 -2.54 15.96
CA ASP A 38 1.99 -3.48 15.76
C ASP A 38 2.30 -4.87 16.30
N LYS A 39 1.79 -5.18 17.49
CA LYS A 39 1.97 -6.48 18.14
C LYS A 39 0.93 -7.50 17.69
N CYS A 40 0.98 -7.91 16.42
CA CYS A 40 0.01 -8.83 15.82
C CYS A 40 0.55 -10.27 15.62
N ASN A 41 1.46 -10.72 16.47
CA ASN A 41 2.07 -12.06 16.42
C ASN A 41 2.77 -12.31 15.07
N GLN A 42 3.68 -11.43 14.69
CA GLN A 42 4.50 -11.58 13.50
C GLN A 42 5.37 -12.83 13.60
N GLN A 43 5.48 -13.57 12.51
CA GLN A 43 6.38 -14.70 12.34
C GLN A 43 7.04 -14.61 10.98
N TYR A 44 8.30 -15.00 10.90
CA TYR A 44 9.12 -14.90 9.70
C TYR A 44 9.57 -16.27 9.27
N TYR A 45 9.69 -16.49 7.98
CA TYR A 45 10.06 -17.77 7.41
C TYR A 45 11.15 -17.56 6.36
N ALA A 46 12.23 -18.31 6.47
CA ALA A 46 13.30 -18.40 5.51
C ALA A 46 13.27 -19.78 4.83
N ILE A 47 13.27 -19.79 3.51
CA ILE A 47 13.26 -21.00 2.69
C ILE A 47 14.53 -21.04 1.88
N TYR A 48 15.28 -22.13 2.07
CA TYR A 48 16.53 -22.41 1.40
C TYR A 48 16.29 -23.40 0.27
N ASP A 49 16.96 -23.17 -0.87
CA ASP A 49 16.92 -24.06 -2.01
C ASP A 49 17.70 -25.36 -1.77
N ASP A 50 17.89 -26.19 -2.80
CA ASP A 50 18.59 -27.47 -2.68
C ASP A 50 20.12 -27.30 -2.52
N ASP A 51 20.65 -26.11 -2.83
CA ASP A 51 22.05 -25.73 -2.62
C ASP A 51 22.28 -25.03 -1.27
N ASP A 52 21.28 -25.09 -0.35
CA ASP A 52 21.25 -24.45 0.97
C ASP A 52 21.43 -22.92 0.92
N LYS A 53 21.01 -22.27 -0.15
CA LYS A 53 20.98 -20.82 -0.30
C LYS A 53 19.60 -20.28 0.02
N LEU A 54 19.53 -19.16 0.73
CA LEU A 54 18.27 -18.46 0.98
C LEU A 54 17.68 -17.99 -0.36
N ASP A 55 16.48 -18.49 -0.71
CA ASP A 55 15.82 -18.23 -1.99
C ASP A 55 14.50 -17.47 -1.82
N THR A 56 13.75 -17.77 -0.77
CA THR A 56 12.40 -17.24 -0.58
C THR A 56 12.17 -16.93 0.90
N ILE A 57 11.55 -15.81 1.17
CA ILE A 57 11.16 -15.40 2.52
C ILE A 57 9.69 -15.03 2.53
N PHE A 58 9.05 -15.21 3.67
CA PHE A 58 7.73 -14.64 3.91
C PHE A 58 7.52 -14.35 5.40
N MET A 59 6.60 -13.43 5.65
CA MET A 59 6.13 -13.14 7.00
C MET A 59 4.65 -13.43 7.13
N THR A 60 4.22 -13.73 8.34
CA THR A 60 2.81 -13.88 8.70
C THR A 60 2.49 -13.04 9.92
N HIS A 61 1.26 -12.62 10.03
CA HIS A 61 0.70 -12.07 11.25
C HIS A 61 -0.78 -12.45 11.39
N VAL A 62 -1.37 -12.24 12.56
CA VAL A 62 -2.73 -12.68 12.84
C VAL A 62 -3.61 -11.47 13.14
N ARG A 63 -4.78 -11.41 12.49
CA ARG A 63 -5.86 -10.49 12.84
C ARG A 63 -7.05 -11.29 13.39
N ASP A 64 -7.49 -10.96 14.58
CA ASP A 64 -8.59 -11.68 15.24
C ASP A 64 -9.93 -11.46 14.53
N ARG A 65 -10.07 -10.34 13.81
CA ARG A 65 -11.25 -9.99 13.04
C ARG A 65 -10.87 -9.42 11.67
N PHE A 66 -10.77 -10.30 10.67
CA PHE A 66 -10.50 -9.91 9.29
C PHE A 66 -11.69 -10.27 8.39
N ASN A 67 -12.12 -9.33 7.53
CA ASN A 67 -13.22 -9.56 6.61
C ASN A 67 -12.72 -10.23 5.32
N LEU A 68 -13.01 -11.52 5.16
CA LEU A 68 -12.64 -12.27 3.94
C LEU A 68 -13.51 -11.93 2.74
N ALA A 69 -14.69 -11.31 2.96
CA ALA A 69 -15.65 -10.95 1.90
C ALA A 69 -15.66 -9.44 1.62
N THR A 70 -14.51 -8.81 1.72
CA THR A 70 -14.28 -7.35 1.58
C THR A 70 -14.98 -6.71 0.37
N PHE A 71 -15.06 -7.40 -0.76
CA PHE A 71 -15.68 -6.88 -1.99
C PHE A 71 -17.09 -7.41 -2.25
N ALA A 72 -17.65 -8.21 -1.31
CA ALA A 72 -18.99 -8.72 -1.40
C ALA A 72 -20.02 -7.73 -0.82
N LYS A 73 -21.32 -8.07 -0.98
CA LYS A 73 -22.43 -7.35 -0.34
C LYS A 73 -22.72 -7.82 1.09
N PHE A 74 -21.88 -8.69 1.63
CA PHE A 74 -21.99 -9.25 2.99
C PHE A 74 -20.62 -9.32 3.62
N ASP A 75 -20.57 -9.31 4.95
CA ASP A 75 -19.35 -9.44 5.73
C ASP A 75 -19.09 -10.87 6.16
N MET A 76 -17.84 -11.30 6.15
CA MET A 76 -17.38 -12.59 6.67
C MET A 76 -16.13 -12.41 7.53
N TYR A 77 -16.36 -12.05 8.80
CA TYR A 77 -15.28 -11.84 9.75
C TYR A 77 -14.81 -13.15 10.38
N THR A 78 -13.49 -13.33 10.41
CA THR A 78 -12.87 -14.48 11.07
C THR A 78 -11.46 -14.14 11.54
N LYS A 79 -10.97 -14.87 12.54
CA LYS A 79 -9.55 -14.86 12.91
C LYS A 79 -8.74 -15.46 11.77
N THR A 80 -7.86 -14.67 11.17
CA THR A 80 -7.16 -15.03 9.93
C THR A 80 -5.67 -14.80 10.06
N THR A 81 -4.87 -15.75 9.57
CA THR A 81 -3.43 -15.54 9.34
C THR A 81 -3.25 -14.81 8.00
N LEU A 82 -2.55 -13.71 8.03
CA LEU A 82 -2.28 -12.86 6.89
C LEU A 82 -0.80 -12.98 6.49
N VAL A 83 -0.55 -13.00 5.19
CA VAL A 83 0.79 -12.98 4.60
C VAL A 83 0.89 -11.70 3.76
N TYR A 84 1.24 -10.62 4.40
CA TYR A 84 1.62 -9.33 3.82
C TYR A 84 2.33 -8.50 4.90
N VAL A 85 2.96 -7.38 4.53
CA VAL A 85 3.61 -6.49 5.51
C VAL A 85 2.55 -5.68 6.23
N PRO A 86 2.37 -5.83 7.55
CA PRO A 86 1.40 -5.05 8.31
C PRO A 86 1.74 -3.56 8.27
N LEU A 87 0.73 -2.70 8.46
CA LEU A 87 0.84 -1.24 8.42
C LEU A 87 1.39 -0.71 7.08
N SER A 88 1.36 -1.51 6.02
CA SER A 88 1.71 -1.10 4.65
C SER A 88 0.48 -1.08 3.76
N VAL A 89 0.47 -0.22 2.74
CA VAL A 89 -0.70 -0.08 1.85
C VAL A 89 -0.79 -1.23 0.86
N THR A 90 0.32 -1.60 0.21
CA THR A 90 0.29 -2.50 -0.96
C THR A 90 1.40 -3.54 -0.99
N ARG A 91 2.11 -3.76 0.11
CA ARG A 91 3.34 -4.55 0.07
C ARG A 91 3.11 -6.03 0.35
N PRO A 92 3.61 -6.94 -0.53
CA PRO A 92 3.53 -8.36 -0.29
C PRO A 92 4.41 -8.76 0.89
N GLY A 93 3.97 -9.74 1.65
CA GLY A 93 4.77 -10.35 2.71
C GLY A 93 5.48 -11.64 2.29
N LEU A 94 5.50 -11.95 1.00
CA LEU A 94 6.16 -13.12 0.41
C LEU A 94 6.96 -12.64 -0.81
N VAL A 95 8.27 -12.86 -0.76
CA VAL A 95 9.22 -12.53 -1.83
C VAL A 95 10.18 -13.71 -2.03
N GLY A 96 10.49 -14.01 -3.25
CA GLY A 96 11.43 -15.10 -3.57
C GLY A 96 11.52 -15.36 -5.07
N ASN A 97 12.27 -16.40 -5.39
CA ASN A 97 12.57 -16.80 -6.75
C ASN A 97 11.99 -18.21 -7.07
N LYS A 98 12.84 -19.22 -7.09
CA LYS A 98 12.48 -20.59 -7.46
C LYS A 98 11.57 -21.27 -6.44
N CYS A 99 11.73 -20.95 -5.16
CA CYS A 99 11.01 -21.61 -4.05
C CYS A 99 9.66 -20.95 -3.70
N ILE A 100 9.19 -19.98 -4.49
CA ILE A 100 7.94 -19.25 -4.18
C ILE A 100 6.71 -20.17 -4.10
N TYR A 101 6.60 -21.17 -4.96
CA TYR A 101 5.51 -22.16 -4.88
C TYR A 101 5.65 -23.10 -3.67
N TYR A 102 6.88 -23.38 -3.23
CA TYR A 102 7.11 -24.14 -2.01
C TYR A 102 6.71 -23.32 -0.77
N ALA A 103 6.89 -22.02 -0.78
CA ALA A 103 6.36 -21.14 0.28
C ALA A 103 4.83 -21.29 0.42
N PHE A 104 4.08 -21.35 -0.68
CA PHE A 104 2.64 -21.62 -0.63
C PHE A 104 2.33 -22.99 -0.01
N GLU A 105 3.14 -24.03 -0.26
CA GLU A 105 2.97 -25.34 0.39
C GLU A 105 3.23 -25.27 1.90
N VAL A 106 4.20 -24.46 2.34
CA VAL A 106 4.45 -24.20 3.76
C VAL A 106 3.28 -23.45 4.38
N ILE A 107 2.77 -22.39 3.73
CA ILE A 107 1.63 -21.60 4.19
C ILE A 107 0.37 -22.46 4.34
N LYS A 108 0.13 -23.45 3.47
CA LYS A 108 -1.02 -24.38 3.60
C LYS A 108 -1.05 -25.11 4.93
N LYS A 109 0.11 -25.44 5.50
CA LYS A 109 0.24 -26.20 6.77
C LYS A 109 -0.19 -25.39 7.99
N ILE A 110 -0.30 -24.06 7.88
CA ILE A 110 -0.80 -23.18 8.95
C ILE A 110 -2.28 -23.53 9.20
N LYS A 111 -2.68 -23.66 10.48
CA LYS A 111 -4.06 -23.99 10.84
C LYS A 111 -5.03 -22.82 10.57
N GLY A 112 -6.28 -23.15 10.26
CA GLY A 112 -7.35 -22.17 10.06
C GLY A 112 -7.32 -21.46 8.70
N PRO A 113 -8.05 -20.34 8.59
CA PRO A 113 -8.02 -19.50 7.40
C PRO A 113 -6.72 -18.73 7.29
N LYS A 114 -6.22 -18.59 6.08
CA LYS A 114 -5.05 -17.78 5.75
C LYS A 114 -5.20 -17.14 4.38
N ILE A 115 -4.67 -15.93 4.25
CA ILE A 115 -4.71 -15.18 3.00
C ILE A 115 -3.33 -14.56 2.71
N VAL A 116 -2.85 -14.77 1.49
CA VAL A 116 -1.64 -14.11 0.97
C VAL A 116 -2.12 -12.94 0.13
N LEU A 117 -1.70 -11.73 0.48
CA LEU A 117 -2.18 -10.49 -0.14
C LEU A 117 -1.11 -9.80 -0.98
N ASN A 118 -1.56 -8.96 -1.89
CA ASN A 118 -0.74 -8.04 -2.67
C ASN A 118 0.32 -8.73 -3.55
N MET A 119 0.03 -9.94 -4.00
CA MET A 119 0.94 -10.72 -4.84
C MET A 119 0.73 -10.44 -6.33
N GLY A 120 1.73 -10.79 -7.12
CA GLY A 120 1.60 -10.95 -8.56
C GLY A 120 0.68 -12.12 -8.97
N ASP A 121 0.57 -12.33 -10.27
CA ASP A 121 -0.23 -13.43 -10.84
C ASP A 121 0.50 -14.77 -10.72
N TYR A 122 0.16 -15.54 -9.68
CA TYR A 122 0.62 -16.91 -9.45
C TYR A 122 -0.55 -17.88 -9.58
N ASN A 123 -0.25 -19.17 -9.61
CA ASN A 123 -1.28 -20.22 -9.62
C ASN A 123 -0.95 -21.34 -8.61
N PRO A 124 -0.90 -21.03 -7.31
CA PRO A 124 -0.58 -22.01 -6.27
C PRO A 124 -1.69 -23.04 -6.12
N LYS A 125 -1.32 -24.32 -6.21
CA LYS A 125 -2.28 -25.43 -6.11
C LYS A 125 -3.03 -25.41 -4.79
N GLY A 126 -4.36 -25.47 -4.87
CA GLY A 126 -5.25 -25.59 -3.69
C GLY A 126 -5.66 -24.27 -3.07
N PHE A 127 -5.13 -23.14 -3.49
CA PHE A 127 -5.62 -21.84 -3.07
C PHE A 127 -6.84 -21.39 -3.91
N ALA A 128 -7.72 -20.63 -3.30
CA ALA A 128 -8.66 -19.79 -4.01
C ALA A 128 -7.95 -18.50 -4.41
N LYS A 129 -7.97 -18.15 -5.69
CA LYS A 129 -7.35 -16.94 -6.25
C LYS A 129 -8.44 -15.95 -6.60
N GLY A 130 -8.20 -14.68 -6.30
CA GLY A 130 -9.04 -13.57 -6.71
C GLY A 130 -8.23 -12.28 -6.80
N LEU A 131 -8.79 -11.27 -7.49
CA LEU A 131 -8.20 -9.95 -7.51
C LEU A 131 -8.39 -9.28 -6.13
N ASN A 132 -7.29 -8.72 -5.61
CA ASN A 132 -7.32 -7.77 -4.52
C ASN A 132 -7.46 -6.35 -5.07
N TRP A 133 -7.60 -5.31 -4.24
CA TRP A 133 -7.51 -3.93 -4.71
C TRP A 133 -6.28 -3.73 -5.57
N ALA A 134 -6.50 -3.21 -6.76
CA ALA A 134 -5.40 -2.73 -7.60
C ALA A 134 -4.77 -1.50 -6.95
N LYS A 135 -3.48 -1.30 -7.14
CA LYS A 135 -2.82 -0.05 -6.82
C LYS A 135 -2.75 0.85 -8.06
N CYS A 136 -2.73 2.16 -7.84
CA CYS A 136 -2.63 3.16 -8.89
C CYS A 136 -1.17 3.59 -9.05
N ILE A 137 -0.54 3.22 -10.16
CA ILE A 137 0.86 3.53 -10.45
C ILE A 137 0.93 4.58 -11.56
N PHE A 138 1.67 5.66 -11.30
CA PHE A 138 2.06 6.60 -12.33
C PHE A 138 3.49 6.29 -12.78
N ILE A 139 3.67 6.04 -14.09
CA ILE A 139 4.98 5.86 -14.70
C ILE A 139 5.45 7.21 -15.20
N ASN A 140 6.49 7.74 -14.58
CA ASN A 140 7.02 9.05 -14.92
C ASN A 140 7.80 9.03 -16.23
N LYS A 141 7.41 9.89 -17.16
CA LYS A 141 8.05 10.11 -18.46
C LYS A 141 8.45 11.58 -18.66
N PHE A 142 8.24 12.42 -17.63
CA PHE A 142 8.41 13.85 -17.68
C PHE A 142 9.66 14.28 -16.93
N LYS A 143 10.29 15.37 -17.40
CA LYS A 143 11.47 15.96 -16.77
C LYS A 143 11.11 17.03 -15.75
N SER A 144 9.90 17.57 -15.79
CA SER A 144 9.40 18.57 -14.86
C SER A 144 7.89 18.51 -14.72
N PHE A 145 7.38 19.01 -13.60
CA PHE A 145 5.94 19.13 -13.38
C PHE A 145 5.25 20.02 -14.44
N ASP A 146 5.92 21.05 -14.95
CA ASP A 146 5.38 21.90 -16.02
C ASP A 146 5.21 21.12 -17.33
N GLU A 147 6.13 20.23 -17.67
CA GLU A 147 6.01 19.34 -18.83
C GLU A 147 4.81 18.41 -18.67
N TYR A 148 4.62 17.80 -17.50
CA TYR A 148 3.44 17.01 -17.17
C TYR A 148 2.15 17.84 -17.34
N MET A 149 2.08 19.02 -16.74
CA MET A 149 0.91 19.90 -16.84
C MET A 149 0.59 20.30 -18.30
N ASN A 150 1.62 20.50 -19.13
CA ASN A 150 1.45 20.85 -20.54
C ASN A 150 1.00 19.66 -21.39
N SER A 151 1.31 18.44 -21.01
CA SER A 151 0.88 17.22 -21.69
C SER A 151 -0.61 16.90 -21.49
N LEU A 152 -1.22 17.43 -20.42
CA LEU A 152 -2.61 17.16 -20.08
C LEU A 152 -3.60 17.74 -21.09
N ARG A 153 -4.69 17.03 -21.32
CA ARG A 153 -5.88 17.57 -22.00
C ARG A 153 -6.43 18.78 -21.25
N SER A 154 -7.05 19.70 -21.96
CA SER A 154 -7.46 21.01 -21.44
C SER A 154 -8.37 20.96 -20.20
N ASN A 155 -9.28 19.97 -20.14
CA ASN A 155 -10.20 19.78 -19.00
C ASN A 155 -9.44 19.39 -17.71
N TYR A 156 -8.48 18.47 -17.78
CA TYR A 156 -7.66 18.07 -16.61
C TYR A 156 -6.73 19.21 -16.19
N ARG A 157 -6.04 19.83 -17.15
CA ARG A 157 -5.16 20.97 -16.86
C ARG A 157 -5.89 22.13 -16.19
N ARG A 158 -7.11 22.46 -16.68
CA ARG A 158 -7.95 23.50 -16.07
C ARG A 158 -8.37 23.15 -14.66
N ARG A 159 -8.75 21.88 -14.41
CA ARG A 159 -9.12 21.38 -13.08
C ARG A 159 -7.95 21.52 -12.09
N TYR A 160 -6.75 21.13 -12.48
CA TYR A 160 -5.57 21.18 -11.62
C TYR A 160 -5.13 22.61 -11.34
N LYS A 161 -5.15 23.49 -12.35
CA LYS A 161 -4.92 24.92 -12.13
C LYS A 161 -5.92 25.51 -11.13
N LYS A 162 -7.20 25.10 -11.21
CA LYS A 162 -8.22 25.51 -10.24
C LYS A 162 -7.94 25.00 -8.83
N ALA A 163 -7.45 23.77 -8.67
CA ALA A 163 -7.06 23.24 -7.36
C ALA A 163 -5.91 24.07 -6.75
N PHE A 164 -4.87 24.39 -7.53
CA PHE A 164 -3.78 25.27 -7.09
C PHE A 164 -4.30 26.68 -6.71
N GLU A 165 -5.19 27.27 -7.50
CA GLU A 165 -5.76 28.60 -7.19
C GLU A 165 -6.60 28.57 -5.90
N LYS A 166 -7.42 27.54 -5.68
CA LYS A 166 -8.22 27.40 -4.45
C LYS A 166 -7.35 27.27 -3.21
N SER A 167 -6.19 26.62 -3.34
CA SER A 167 -5.28 26.32 -2.24
C SER A 167 -4.03 27.20 -2.19
N LYS A 168 -4.04 28.36 -2.89
CA LYS A 168 -2.88 29.25 -2.96
C LYS A 168 -2.47 29.84 -1.61
N ASP A 169 -3.43 29.97 -0.70
CA ASP A 169 -3.20 30.50 0.64
C ASP A 169 -2.69 29.44 1.63
N LEU A 170 -2.55 28.19 1.20
CA LEU A 170 -1.96 27.13 2.01
C LEU A 170 -0.44 27.14 1.89
N THR A 171 0.23 27.07 3.02
CA THR A 171 1.65 26.71 3.10
C THR A 171 1.80 25.21 3.12
N ILE A 172 2.88 24.70 2.51
CA ILE A 172 3.22 23.26 2.50
C ILE A 172 4.65 23.12 2.95
N GLU A 173 4.86 22.40 4.04
CA GLU A 173 6.13 22.29 4.70
C GLU A 173 6.51 20.83 4.95
N LEU A 174 7.75 20.46 4.70
CA LEU A 174 8.30 19.17 5.12
C LEU A 174 8.60 19.24 6.63
N LEU A 175 8.09 18.29 7.40
CA LEU A 175 8.51 18.13 8.79
C LEU A 175 10.02 17.86 8.85
N LYS A 176 10.72 18.61 9.66
CA LYS A 176 12.17 18.44 9.86
C LYS A 176 12.48 17.25 10.76
N ASP A 177 11.61 17.00 11.73
CA ASP A 177 11.64 15.86 12.64
C ASP A 177 10.26 15.24 12.70
N ASN A 178 10.14 13.96 12.42
CA ASN A 178 8.86 13.26 12.48
C ASN A 178 8.32 13.15 13.92
N ASN A 179 9.13 13.36 14.95
CA ASN A 179 8.64 13.49 16.33
C ASN A 179 7.72 14.70 16.52
N ASP A 180 7.78 15.69 15.62
CA ASP A 180 6.87 16.84 15.60
C ASP A 180 5.46 16.48 15.06
N PHE A 181 5.26 15.25 14.57
CA PHE A 181 3.92 14.78 14.21
C PHE A 181 3.06 14.71 15.47
N ASN A 182 2.04 15.57 15.51
CA ASN A 182 1.24 15.84 16.71
C ASN A 182 -0.22 15.41 16.56
N GLU A 183 -1.01 15.61 17.62
CA GLU A 183 -2.43 15.23 17.67
C GLU A 183 -3.27 15.95 16.60
N GLU A 184 -2.96 17.20 16.24
CA GLU A 184 -3.71 17.92 15.20
C GLU A 184 -3.57 17.26 13.82
N MET A 185 -2.36 16.80 13.48
CA MET A 185 -2.14 16.03 12.26
C MET A 185 -2.81 14.66 12.35
N TYR A 186 -2.71 14.01 13.52
CA TYR A 186 -3.34 12.72 13.75
C TYR A 186 -4.87 12.79 13.64
N ASP A 187 -5.50 13.86 14.11
CA ASP A 187 -6.94 14.11 13.94
C ASP A 187 -7.34 14.19 12.45
N CYS A 188 -6.49 14.80 11.61
CA CYS A 188 -6.71 14.77 10.15
C CYS A 188 -6.71 13.35 9.58
N TYR A 189 -5.81 12.47 10.06
CA TYR A 189 -5.80 11.05 9.70
C TYR A 189 -7.07 10.35 10.19
N LEU A 190 -7.47 10.54 11.44
CA LEU A 190 -8.69 9.94 12.00
C LEU A 190 -9.96 10.36 11.26
N GLN A 191 -10.00 11.58 10.69
CA GLN A 191 -11.10 12.00 9.83
C GLN A 191 -11.14 11.19 8.52
N ILE A 192 -9.99 10.86 7.91
CA ILE A 192 -9.95 9.94 6.75
C ILE A 192 -10.48 8.57 7.14
N VAL A 193 -10.02 8.01 8.26
CA VAL A 193 -10.48 6.71 8.78
C VAL A 193 -11.99 6.70 8.98
N LYS A 194 -12.54 7.74 9.62
CA LYS A 194 -13.98 7.87 9.90
C LYS A 194 -14.83 7.95 8.63
N ASN A 195 -14.32 8.58 7.58
CA ASN A 195 -15.03 8.77 6.31
C ASN A 195 -14.73 7.65 5.30
N SER A 196 -13.84 6.72 5.63
CA SER A 196 -13.58 5.55 4.80
C SER A 196 -14.70 4.54 4.89
N SER A 197 -15.12 4.00 3.74
CA SER A 197 -16.08 2.89 3.70
C SER A 197 -15.50 1.58 4.23
N MET A 198 -14.18 1.52 4.39
CA MET A 198 -13.46 0.36 4.88
C MET A 198 -12.22 0.77 5.65
N VAL A 199 -12.09 0.18 6.83
CA VAL A 199 -10.93 0.33 7.71
C VAL A 199 -10.39 -1.06 8.02
N ILE A 200 -9.17 -1.36 7.59
CA ILE A 200 -8.49 -2.61 7.91
C ILE A 200 -7.88 -2.52 9.32
N GLU A 201 -7.25 -1.38 9.60
CA GLU A 201 -6.60 -1.08 10.88
C GLU A 201 -6.50 0.43 11.09
N ILE A 202 -6.38 0.84 12.34
CA ILE A 202 -6.12 2.25 12.71
C ILE A 202 -4.69 2.30 13.21
N LEU A 203 -3.86 3.08 12.52
CA LEU A 203 -2.45 3.23 12.85
C LEU A 203 -2.29 4.05 14.14
N PRO A 204 -1.41 3.66 15.06
CA PRO A 204 -1.08 4.48 16.21
C PRO A 204 -0.31 5.74 15.76
N ILE A 205 -0.39 6.81 16.56
CA ILE A 205 0.31 8.07 16.25
C ILE A 205 1.83 7.89 16.13
N GLU A 206 2.39 6.96 16.91
CA GLU A 206 3.81 6.62 16.93
C GLU A 206 4.30 6.09 15.58
N PHE A 207 3.43 5.43 14.81
CA PHE A 207 3.77 4.96 13.47
C PHE A 207 4.19 6.12 12.56
N PHE A 208 3.46 7.25 12.61
CA PHE A 208 3.77 8.41 11.78
C PHE A 208 5.10 9.08 12.13
N ARG A 209 5.63 8.83 13.34
CA ARG A 209 6.93 9.35 13.81
C ARG A 209 8.13 8.54 13.31
N GLY A 210 7.90 7.47 12.53
CA GLY A 210 8.98 6.64 11.98
C GLY A 210 9.95 7.42 11.09
N LYS A 211 11.25 7.14 11.24
CA LYS A 211 12.35 7.79 10.50
C LYS A 211 12.31 7.59 8.97
N TYR A 212 11.49 6.64 8.51
CA TYR A 212 11.41 6.25 7.08
C TYR A 212 10.57 7.19 6.23
N PHE A 213 9.82 8.07 6.87
CA PHE A 213 8.78 8.84 6.22
C PHE A 213 9.22 10.28 5.95
N LYS A 214 8.80 10.80 4.81
CA LYS A 214 8.76 12.23 4.53
C LYS A 214 7.33 12.71 4.70
N ILE A 215 7.10 13.56 5.68
CA ILE A 215 5.77 14.07 6.02
C ILE A 215 5.69 15.54 5.64
N PHE A 216 4.78 15.86 4.73
CA PHE A 216 4.47 17.22 4.34
C PHE A 216 3.17 17.66 4.99
N VAL A 217 3.17 18.82 5.60
CA VAL A 217 2.02 19.38 6.31
C VAL A 217 1.48 20.58 5.54
N LEU A 218 0.17 20.60 5.34
CA LEU A 218 -0.55 21.72 4.74
C LEU A 218 -1.18 22.56 5.86
N ARG A 219 -0.90 23.87 5.84
CA ARG A 219 -1.45 24.80 6.84
C ARG A 219 -2.16 25.97 6.18
N ASN A 220 -3.23 26.43 6.84
CA ASN A 220 -3.79 27.75 6.65
C ASN A 220 -3.46 28.56 7.89
N ASP A 221 -2.52 29.48 7.77
CA ASP A 221 -1.85 30.11 8.91
C ASP A 221 -1.31 29.03 9.88
N GLU A 222 -1.65 29.08 11.15
CA GLU A 222 -1.21 28.09 12.16
C GLU A 222 -2.01 26.76 12.12
N LYS A 223 -3.17 26.74 11.47
CA LYS A 223 -4.07 25.59 11.47
C LYS A 223 -3.63 24.51 10.47
N VAL A 224 -3.45 23.27 10.93
CA VAL A 224 -3.26 22.12 10.05
C VAL A 224 -4.56 21.81 9.31
N VAL A 225 -4.51 21.78 7.98
CA VAL A 225 -5.65 21.40 7.12
C VAL A 225 -5.46 20.06 6.44
N GLY A 226 -4.27 19.51 6.54
CA GLY A 226 -3.95 18.17 6.06
C GLY A 226 -2.46 17.87 6.10
N PHE A 227 -2.12 16.62 5.84
CA PHE A 227 -0.75 16.16 5.63
C PHE A 227 -0.72 14.99 4.66
N TYR A 228 0.45 14.67 4.13
CA TYR A 228 0.70 13.44 3.40
C TYR A 228 2.07 12.88 3.74
N GLN A 229 2.14 11.56 3.72
CA GLN A 229 3.31 10.78 4.11
C GLN A 229 3.83 10.02 2.90
N LEU A 230 5.12 10.16 2.62
CA LEU A 230 5.82 9.53 1.50
C LEU A 230 6.94 8.63 2.00
N ILE A 231 7.22 7.59 1.22
CA ILE A 231 8.45 6.78 1.32
C ILE A 231 9.20 6.87 0.00
N GLU A 232 10.49 7.16 0.08
CA GLU A 232 11.42 7.05 -1.04
C GLU A 232 12.04 5.66 -1.04
N ASN A 233 11.66 4.82 -2.01
CA ASN A 233 12.12 3.44 -2.12
C ASN A 233 12.89 3.24 -3.44
N GLY A 234 14.15 3.60 -3.46
CA GLY A 234 14.96 3.60 -4.67
C GLY A 234 14.35 4.46 -5.78
N PRO A 235 14.02 3.91 -6.96
CA PRO A 235 13.43 4.67 -8.05
C PRO A 235 11.93 4.93 -7.90
N GLU A 236 11.30 4.42 -6.86
CA GLU A 236 9.86 4.50 -6.60
C GLU A 236 9.56 5.49 -5.47
N LEU A 237 8.60 6.38 -5.70
CA LEU A 237 8.00 7.21 -4.67
C LEU A 237 6.68 6.59 -4.25
N ILE A 238 6.47 6.37 -2.95
CA ILE A 238 5.28 5.71 -2.42
C ILE A 238 4.48 6.70 -1.60
N PHE A 239 3.21 6.89 -1.95
CA PHE A 239 2.23 7.60 -1.15
C PHE A 239 1.64 6.65 -0.12
N GLU A 240 2.06 6.80 1.13
CA GLU A 240 1.73 5.85 2.18
C GLU A 240 0.41 6.21 2.87
N PHE A 241 0.35 7.36 3.53
CA PHE A 241 -0.85 7.81 4.24
C PHE A 241 -1.11 9.29 4.06
N VAL A 242 -2.34 9.69 4.39
CA VAL A 242 -2.84 11.06 4.28
C VAL A 242 -3.79 11.39 5.43
N GLY A 243 -3.76 12.63 5.86
CA GLY A 243 -4.77 13.22 6.72
C GLY A 243 -5.37 14.46 6.06
N VAL A 244 -6.66 14.65 6.20
CA VAL A 244 -7.37 15.83 5.69
C VAL A 244 -8.40 16.29 6.70
N ASP A 245 -8.36 17.55 7.04
CA ASP A 245 -9.46 18.18 7.77
C ASP A 245 -10.62 18.47 6.78
N TYR A 246 -11.66 17.66 6.87
CA TYR A 246 -12.80 17.73 5.94
C TYR A 246 -13.56 19.06 6.03
N THR A 247 -13.42 19.82 7.13
CA THR A 247 -14.05 21.14 7.21
C THR A 247 -13.44 22.15 6.24
N TYR A 248 -12.19 21.91 5.83
CA TYR A 248 -11.45 22.75 4.88
C TYR A 248 -11.34 22.14 3.47
N ASN A 249 -11.64 20.83 3.32
CA ASN A 249 -11.40 20.12 2.07
C ASN A 249 -12.12 20.76 0.87
N ASP A 250 -13.39 21.14 0.99
CA ASP A 250 -14.16 21.77 -0.09
C ASP A 250 -13.68 23.17 -0.43
N LYS A 251 -13.24 23.92 0.58
CA LYS A 251 -12.70 25.27 0.42
C LYS A 251 -11.42 25.27 -0.39
N TYR A 252 -10.47 24.40 -0.01
CA TYR A 252 -9.12 24.40 -0.56
C TYR A 252 -8.87 23.29 -1.59
N ASP A 253 -9.84 22.37 -1.78
CA ASP A 253 -9.64 21.16 -2.62
C ASP A 253 -8.41 20.35 -2.12
N THR A 254 -8.29 20.24 -0.78
CA THR A 254 -7.09 19.81 -0.06
C THR A 254 -6.58 18.45 -0.55
N TYR A 255 -7.48 17.46 -0.70
CA TYR A 255 -7.08 16.13 -1.14
C TYR A 255 -6.50 16.13 -2.57
N HIS A 256 -7.13 16.86 -3.51
CA HIS A 256 -6.58 16.99 -4.86
C HIS A 256 -5.26 17.77 -4.88
N ARG A 257 -5.14 18.81 -4.04
CA ARG A 257 -3.87 19.54 -3.89
C ARG A 257 -2.76 18.60 -3.42
N ILE A 258 -3.01 17.76 -2.42
CA ILE A 258 -2.07 16.75 -1.93
C ILE A 258 -1.62 15.83 -3.08
N LEU A 259 -2.55 15.26 -3.84
CA LEU A 259 -2.21 14.37 -4.94
C LEU A 259 -1.33 15.05 -6.01
N LEU A 260 -1.57 16.34 -6.28
CA LEU A 260 -0.78 17.15 -7.21
C LEU A 260 0.61 17.47 -6.66
N GLU A 261 0.74 17.73 -5.36
CA GLU A 261 2.05 17.94 -4.71
C GLU A 261 2.90 16.67 -4.72
N ILE A 262 2.28 15.50 -4.51
CA ILE A 262 2.96 14.21 -4.64
C ILE A 262 3.45 14.01 -6.08
N MET A 263 2.60 14.30 -7.08
CA MET A 263 2.99 14.26 -8.50
C MET A 263 4.17 15.18 -8.78
N LYS A 264 4.07 16.42 -8.32
CA LYS A 264 5.12 17.43 -8.49
C LYS A 264 6.42 16.97 -7.85
N TYR A 265 6.36 16.52 -6.59
CA TYR A 265 7.53 16.02 -5.88
C TYR A 265 8.17 14.83 -6.60
N GLY A 266 7.37 13.86 -7.02
CA GLY A 266 7.86 12.66 -7.70
C GLY A 266 8.53 12.95 -9.04
N ILE A 267 7.94 13.84 -9.85
CA ILE A 267 8.51 14.21 -11.15
C ILE A 267 9.78 15.06 -10.97
N ASP A 268 9.70 16.13 -10.17
CA ASP A 268 10.81 17.10 -10.02
C ASP A 268 12.04 16.48 -9.34
N ASN A 269 11.87 15.41 -8.54
CA ASN A 269 12.96 14.63 -7.95
C ASN A 269 13.38 13.40 -8.78
N GLY A 270 12.81 13.21 -9.97
CA GLY A 270 13.25 12.20 -10.93
C GLY A 270 12.90 10.76 -10.59
N PHE A 271 11.88 10.51 -9.75
CA PHE A 271 11.38 9.16 -9.50
C PHE A 271 10.82 8.55 -10.77
N LYS A 272 11.10 7.27 -11.02
CA LYS A 272 10.61 6.55 -12.20
C LYS A 272 9.14 6.21 -12.10
N THR A 273 8.68 5.92 -10.88
CA THR A 273 7.30 5.57 -10.60
C THR A 273 6.80 6.28 -9.35
N ILE A 274 5.50 6.58 -9.33
CA ILE A 274 4.79 7.06 -8.15
C ILE A 274 3.67 6.06 -7.84
N ASP A 275 3.79 5.37 -6.72
CA ASP A 275 2.77 4.46 -6.21
C ASP A 275 1.79 5.27 -5.35
N TYR A 276 0.60 5.52 -5.88
CA TYR A 276 -0.48 6.19 -5.15
C TYR A 276 -1.29 5.24 -4.25
N GLY A 277 -0.89 3.98 -4.16
CA GLY A 277 -1.59 2.98 -3.36
C GLY A 277 -2.96 2.61 -3.87
N GLN A 278 -3.74 2.01 -3.00
CA GLN A 278 -5.10 1.52 -3.23
C GLN A 278 -6.14 2.58 -2.85
N THR A 279 -7.40 2.33 -3.19
CA THR A 279 -8.58 3.18 -2.89
C THR A 279 -8.53 4.60 -3.50
N ALA A 280 -9.65 5.31 -3.46
CA ALA A 280 -9.81 6.63 -4.10
C ALA A 280 -9.35 6.66 -5.57
N ASP A 281 -9.54 5.55 -6.29
CA ASP A 281 -8.99 5.23 -7.60
C ASP A 281 -9.28 6.31 -8.65
N GLU A 282 -10.51 6.84 -8.66
CA GLU A 282 -10.93 7.82 -9.66
C GLU A 282 -10.06 9.08 -9.65
N ALA A 283 -9.70 9.59 -8.47
CA ALA A 283 -8.86 10.77 -8.33
C ALA A 283 -7.44 10.50 -8.84
N LYS A 284 -6.89 9.33 -8.50
CA LYS A 284 -5.54 8.90 -8.88
C LYS A 284 -5.42 8.58 -10.37
N LEU A 285 -6.41 7.88 -10.94
CA LEU A 285 -6.46 7.58 -12.37
C LEU A 285 -6.60 8.85 -13.23
N LYS A 286 -7.30 9.86 -12.73
CA LYS A 286 -7.39 11.18 -13.41
C LYS A 286 -6.06 11.94 -13.44
N LEU A 287 -5.06 11.54 -12.63
CA LEU A 287 -3.69 12.06 -12.77
C LEU A 287 -2.88 11.37 -13.88
N GLY A 288 -3.43 10.36 -14.53
CA GLY A 288 -2.73 9.56 -15.53
C GLY A 288 -2.07 8.30 -14.99
N SER A 289 -2.35 7.93 -13.74
CA SER A 289 -1.96 6.63 -13.20
C SER A 289 -2.70 5.51 -13.92
N LYS A 290 -2.13 4.31 -13.87
CA LYS A 290 -2.76 3.07 -14.35
C LYS A 290 -2.88 2.07 -13.21
N TYR A 291 -3.85 1.16 -13.32
CA TYR A 291 -3.93 0.04 -12.39
C TYR A 291 -2.77 -0.94 -12.58
N GLU A 292 -2.14 -1.30 -11.48
CA GLU A 292 -1.36 -2.51 -11.34
C GLU A 292 -2.20 -3.51 -10.54
N LEU A 293 -2.53 -4.64 -11.18
CA LEU A 293 -3.40 -5.65 -10.57
C LEU A 293 -2.64 -6.44 -9.52
N LEU A 294 -3.25 -6.58 -8.36
CA LEU A 294 -2.76 -7.37 -7.24
C LEU A 294 -3.71 -8.53 -6.98
N TYR A 295 -3.15 -9.65 -6.57
CA TYR A 295 -3.90 -10.87 -6.30
C TYR A 295 -3.87 -11.24 -4.82
N ALA A 296 -4.97 -11.85 -4.39
CA ALA A 296 -5.13 -12.49 -3.09
C ALA A 296 -5.24 -14.01 -3.28
N TYR A 297 -4.63 -14.75 -2.38
CA TYR A 297 -4.66 -16.22 -2.37
C TYR A 297 -5.18 -16.69 -1.02
N LEU A 298 -6.42 -17.19 -1.00
CA LEU A 298 -7.11 -17.62 0.20
C LEU A 298 -7.07 -19.15 0.32
N HIS A 299 -6.79 -19.66 1.50
CA HIS A 299 -6.77 -21.09 1.80
C HIS A 299 -7.27 -21.37 3.22
N HIS A 300 -7.95 -22.52 3.40
CA HIS A 300 -8.32 -23.03 4.71
C HIS A 300 -7.78 -24.44 4.91
N SER A 301 -7.29 -24.76 6.13
CA SER A 301 -6.77 -26.09 6.46
C SER A 301 -7.83 -27.18 6.48
N ASN A 302 -9.11 -26.84 6.67
CA ASN A 302 -10.24 -27.77 6.48
C ASN A 302 -10.62 -27.82 4.98
N LEU A 303 -10.65 -29.04 4.42
CA LEU A 303 -10.88 -29.27 3.01
C LEU A 303 -12.25 -28.74 2.52
N PHE A 304 -13.31 -28.96 3.29
CA PHE A 304 -14.67 -28.54 2.90
C PHE A 304 -14.77 -27.01 2.84
N ILE A 305 -14.24 -26.33 3.85
CA ILE A 305 -14.20 -24.85 3.88
C ILE A 305 -13.34 -24.32 2.72
N ASN A 306 -12.21 -24.98 2.46
CA ASN A 306 -11.33 -24.59 1.36
C ASN A 306 -12.00 -24.74 -0.02
N CYS A 307 -12.80 -25.80 -0.21
CA CYS A 307 -13.62 -25.96 -1.43
C CYS A 307 -14.64 -24.83 -1.56
N ALA A 308 -15.31 -24.45 -0.45
CA ALA A 308 -16.22 -23.32 -0.46
C ALA A 308 -15.52 -22.00 -0.83
N TYR A 309 -14.33 -21.72 -0.29
CA TYR A 309 -13.53 -20.54 -0.65
C TYR A 309 -13.23 -20.49 -2.14
N ARG A 310 -12.84 -21.61 -2.74
CA ARG A 310 -12.55 -21.69 -4.17
C ARG A 310 -13.76 -21.44 -5.06
N LEU A 311 -14.94 -21.85 -4.62
CA LEU A 311 -16.21 -21.59 -5.34
C LEU A 311 -16.67 -20.14 -5.21
N LEU A 312 -16.42 -19.51 -4.05
CA LEU A 312 -16.88 -18.15 -3.75
C LEU A 312 -15.89 -17.07 -4.22
N ALA A 313 -14.62 -17.40 -4.44
CA ALA A 313 -13.59 -16.42 -4.80
C ALA A 313 -14.00 -15.46 -5.95
N PRO A 314 -14.58 -15.91 -7.07
CA PRO A 314 -15.00 -15.02 -8.16
C PRO A 314 -16.12 -14.04 -7.78
N LEU A 315 -16.85 -14.32 -6.69
CA LEU A 315 -17.95 -13.48 -6.19
C LEU A 315 -17.47 -12.42 -5.20
N ILE A 316 -16.31 -12.66 -4.58
CA ILE A 316 -15.75 -11.83 -3.50
C ILE A 316 -14.44 -11.15 -3.89
N GLU A 317 -14.10 -11.09 -5.17
CA GLU A 317 -12.90 -10.41 -5.67
C GLU A 317 -13.16 -8.97 -6.08
N PHE A 318 -12.10 -8.16 -6.08
CA PHE A 318 -12.12 -6.80 -6.58
C PHE A 318 -12.43 -6.76 -8.09
N LYS A 319 -13.19 -5.75 -8.52
CA LYS A 319 -13.49 -5.52 -9.93
C LYS A 319 -12.98 -4.14 -10.36
N PRO A 320 -11.98 -4.06 -11.26
CA PRO A 320 -11.38 -2.80 -11.70
C PRO A 320 -12.29 -2.06 -12.71
N VAL A 321 -13.45 -1.60 -12.26
CA VAL A 321 -14.50 -0.98 -13.11
C VAL A 321 -14.04 0.31 -13.79
N LEU A 322 -13.01 0.97 -13.24
CA LEU A 322 -12.47 2.23 -13.75
C LEU A 322 -11.27 2.05 -14.69
N ALA A 323 -10.86 0.80 -14.95
CA ALA A 323 -9.75 0.54 -15.86
C ALA A 323 -10.00 1.18 -17.23
N ASN A 324 -9.02 1.90 -17.75
CA ASN A 324 -9.05 2.57 -19.06
C ASN A 324 -10.20 3.60 -19.26
N LYS A 325 -10.86 4.06 -18.20
CA LYS A 325 -11.97 5.00 -18.27
C LYS A 325 -11.53 6.44 -18.58
N PHE A 326 -10.30 6.80 -18.23
CA PHE A 326 -9.83 8.18 -18.31
C PHE A 326 -8.73 8.33 -19.35
N ASN A 327 -8.95 9.27 -20.29
CA ASN A 327 -7.94 9.69 -21.26
C ASN A 327 -7.41 11.07 -20.85
N VAL A 328 -6.28 11.05 -20.15
CA VAL A 328 -5.75 12.21 -19.42
C VAL A 328 -4.82 13.06 -20.32
N PHE A 329 -4.02 12.41 -21.16
CA PHE A 329 -2.98 13.08 -21.94
C PHE A 329 -3.45 13.47 -23.36
N LYS A 330 -2.77 14.44 -23.96
CA LYS A 330 -2.91 14.78 -25.38
C LYS A 330 -2.18 13.74 -26.23
N GLY A 331 -2.78 13.39 -27.38
CA GLY A 331 -2.22 12.33 -28.23
C GLY A 331 -2.62 10.94 -27.75
N GLU A 332 -2.36 9.92 -28.55
CA GLU A 332 -2.58 8.55 -28.17
C GLU A 332 -1.48 8.13 -27.21
N ASP A 333 -1.87 7.57 -26.09
CA ASP A 333 -1.11 6.79 -25.11
C ASP A 333 0.37 7.14 -24.88
N LEU A 334 0.60 8.05 -23.98
CA LEU A 334 1.90 8.13 -23.28
C LEU A 334 2.04 7.01 -22.28
#